data_171fc8c40d2ca84956990e0c1f0affe8
#
_entry.id   171fc8c40d2ca84956990e0c1f0affe8
#
_cell.length_a   1.000
_cell.length_b   1.000
_cell.length_c   1.000
_cell.angle_alpha   90.00
_cell.angle_beta   90.00
_cell.angle_gamma   90.00
#
_symmetry.space_group_name_H-M   'P 1'
#
loop_
_entity.id
_entity.type
_entity.pdbx_description
1 polymer ?
#
loop_
_entity_poly.entity_id
_entity_poly.type
_entity_poly.pdbx_seq_one_letter_code
_entity_poly.pdbx_strand_id
1 'polypeptide(L)'
;MVTMGCNSEQSEQVINPDSKAKSSPLPPASTETSISTEISTLSNEPDAKGVIELPSTDKGNSSLSPKYNIFRSAGTGDIDAVKYHLANQVKLDTQDKTGKTPLLWAIRSKEHEIVYYLLDNGADPNISDKKKVTPLFWAVRMGRPELVTALLNKGADIKLRDFQGKDVFDYAKDETIVEILRRHRKKL
;
A
#
# COMPACT_ATOMS: atom_id res chain seq x y z
N MET A 1 -11.05 -69.91 -4.47
CA MET A 1 -11.56 -69.95 -5.86
C MET A 1 -11.63 -68.49 -6.32
N VAL A 2 -10.60 -68.13 -7.13
CA VAL A 2 -10.76 -67.78 -8.53
C VAL A 2 -11.38 -66.37 -8.71
N THR A 3 -10.83 -65.38 -9.35
CA THR A 3 -9.76 -65.09 -10.35
C THR A 3 -9.57 -63.60 -10.40
N MET A 4 -8.42 -63.10 -10.43
CA MET A 4 -7.61 -62.44 -11.49
C MET A 4 -8.41 -61.65 -12.54
N GLY A 5 -8.04 -60.42 -12.70
CA GLY A 5 -8.37 -59.57 -13.85
C GLY A 5 -7.50 -58.33 -13.89
N CYS A 6 -6.25 -58.46 -14.35
CA CYS A 6 -5.47 -57.36 -14.90
C CYS A 6 -6.16 -56.81 -16.14
N ASN A 7 -6.18 -55.50 -16.31
CA ASN A 7 -6.07 -54.94 -17.64
C ASN A 7 -5.32 -53.62 -17.60
N SER A 8 -4.17 -53.69 -18.15
CA SER A 8 -3.32 -52.59 -18.61
C SER A 8 -3.79 -52.21 -20.02
N GLU A 9 -4.05 -50.96 -20.28
CA GLU A 9 -3.95 -50.44 -21.65
C GLU A 9 -3.40 -49.04 -21.65
N GLN A 10 -2.25 -48.99 -22.27
CA GLN A 10 -1.53 -47.85 -22.78
C GLN A 10 -2.27 -47.27 -24.00
N SER A 11 -2.06 -46.04 -24.24
CA SER A 11 -1.97 -45.36 -25.54
C SER A 11 -2.40 -43.90 -25.33
N GLU A 12 -1.89 -42.89 -25.88
CA GLU A 12 -0.84 -42.63 -26.85
C GLU A 12 -0.57 -41.12 -26.81
N GLN A 13 0.66 -40.80 -26.98
CA GLN A 13 1.13 -39.45 -27.25
C GLN A 13 0.61 -38.98 -28.61
N VAL A 14 0.00 -37.83 -28.68
CA VAL A 14 -0.09 -37.06 -29.91
C VAL A 14 0.70 -35.81 -29.81
N ILE A 15 1.89 -35.89 -30.39
CA ILE A 15 2.71 -34.77 -30.71
C ILE A 15 2.16 -34.15 -31.99
N ASN A 16 1.91 -32.87 -31.99
CA ASN A 16 1.66 -32.17 -33.25
C ASN A 16 2.66 -31.01 -33.35
N PRO A 17 3.59 -31.07 -34.31
CA PRO A 17 4.43 -29.98 -34.67
C PRO A 17 3.80 -29.22 -35.85
N ASP A 18 3.94 -27.96 -35.87
CA ASP A 18 3.91 -27.04 -37.01
C ASP A 18 2.96 -25.84 -36.77
N SER A 19 3.58 -24.71 -36.65
CA SER A 19 3.40 -23.59 -37.56
C SER A 19 4.13 -22.36 -37.03
N LYS A 20 5.36 -22.21 -37.49
CA LYS A 20 5.74 -21.20 -38.47
C LYS A 20 5.50 -19.76 -38.11
N ALA A 21 6.62 -19.17 -37.82
CA ALA A 21 6.92 -17.74 -37.78
C ALA A 21 6.12 -16.90 -38.79
N LYS A 22 5.64 -15.76 -38.38
CA LYS A 22 5.52 -14.57 -39.24
C LYS A 22 6.07 -13.35 -38.50
N SER A 23 7.20 -12.97 -39.01
CA SER A 23 7.89 -11.71 -38.80
C SER A 23 7.12 -10.55 -39.41
N SER A 24 7.19 -9.39 -38.68
CA SER A 24 7.33 -8.05 -39.24
C SER A 24 6.06 -7.28 -39.65
N PRO A 25 6.07 -5.95 -39.74
CA PRO A 25 7.19 -5.00 -39.63
C PRO A 25 6.94 -3.76 -38.75
N LEU A 26 8.01 -3.08 -38.39
CA LEU A 26 8.06 -1.70 -37.89
C LEU A 26 7.64 -0.70 -38.97
N PRO A 27 6.98 0.40 -38.64
CA PRO A 27 6.91 1.57 -39.49
C PRO A 27 8.02 2.58 -39.15
N PRO A 28 8.34 3.45 -40.12
CA PRO A 28 9.62 4.11 -40.22
C PRO A 28 9.72 5.45 -39.47
N ALA A 29 10.96 5.80 -39.19
CA ALA A 29 11.40 7.11 -38.78
C ALA A 29 11.28 8.13 -39.92
N SER A 30 10.89 9.33 -39.62
CA SER A 30 11.22 10.62 -40.29
C SER A 30 10.54 11.71 -39.44
N THR A 31 11.10 12.84 -39.11
CA THR A 31 12.14 13.69 -39.68
C THR A 31 12.64 14.64 -38.60
N GLU A 32 13.88 14.92 -38.66
CA GLU A 32 14.62 15.95 -37.95
C GLU A 32 14.03 17.35 -38.18
N THR A 33 14.08 18.18 -37.16
CA THR A 33 14.36 19.61 -37.38
C THR A 33 15.23 20.12 -36.24
N SER A 34 16.47 20.29 -36.59
CA SER A 34 17.53 20.93 -35.83
C SER A 34 17.23 22.40 -35.62
N ILE A 35 17.39 22.92 -34.43
CA ILE A 35 17.86 24.29 -34.19
C ILE A 35 18.92 24.20 -33.08
N SER A 36 20.16 24.40 -33.56
CA SER A 36 21.33 24.68 -32.76
C SER A 36 21.28 26.10 -32.20
N THR A 37 21.70 26.30 -30.99
CA THR A 37 22.52 27.45 -30.54
C THR A 37 23.12 27.12 -29.19
N GLU A 38 24.35 26.71 -29.17
CA GLU A 38 25.58 27.21 -28.52
C GLU A 38 25.50 27.61 -27.06
N ILE A 39 26.16 26.80 -26.25
CA ILE A 39 27.47 26.95 -25.58
C ILE A 39 27.51 28.04 -24.49
N SER A 40 27.67 27.59 -23.23
CA SER A 40 28.84 28.04 -22.46
C SER A 40 29.00 27.12 -21.23
N THR A 41 30.12 26.44 -21.25
CA THR A 41 30.81 25.77 -20.15
C THR A 41 30.98 26.68 -18.95
N LEU A 42 30.63 26.22 -17.75
CA LEU A 42 31.50 26.38 -16.58
C LEU A 42 31.23 25.30 -15.55
N SER A 43 32.24 24.49 -15.38
CA SER A 43 32.48 23.58 -14.28
C SER A 43 32.35 24.26 -12.92
N ASN A 44 31.66 23.58 -11.99
CA ASN A 44 32.09 23.37 -10.60
C ASN A 44 31.05 22.53 -9.85
N GLU A 45 31.40 21.30 -9.55
CA GLU A 45 30.90 20.57 -8.39
C GLU A 45 31.76 20.94 -7.16
N PRO A 46 31.43 20.51 -5.93
CA PRO A 46 30.23 19.94 -5.35
C PRO A 46 29.80 20.66 -4.06
N ASP A 47 28.55 20.51 -3.62
CA ASP A 47 28.27 20.25 -2.20
C ASP A 47 26.78 19.92 -1.98
N ALA A 48 26.62 18.86 -1.24
CA ALA A 48 25.38 18.28 -0.80
C ALA A 48 24.47 19.26 -0.03
N LYS A 49 23.35 19.63 -0.63
CA LYS A 49 22.09 20.04 0.03
C LYS A 49 21.05 20.29 -1.06
N GLY A 50 20.50 19.21 -1.61
CA GLY A 50 19.38 19.30 -2.54
C GLY A 50 18.09 19.68 -1.81
N VAL A 51 17.90 20.94 -1.56
CA VAL A 51 16.57 21.52 -1.36
C VAL A 51 16.04 21.77 -2.77
N ILE A 52 15.12 20.94 -3.22
CA ILE A 52 14.37 21.22 -4.44
C ILE A 52 13.39 22.32 -4.10
N GLU A 53 13.77 23.57 -4.40
CA GLU A 53 12.85 24.69 -4.44
C GLU A 53 11.93 24.51 -5.66
N LEU A 54 10.67 24.18 -5.41
CA LEU A 54 9.60 24.27 -6.41
C LEU A 54 9.21 25.76 -6.54
N PRO A 55 8.88 26.23 -7.76
CA PRO A 55 8.56 27.64 -7.98
C PRO A 55 7.32 28.04 -7.20
N SER A 56 7.51 29.00 -6.31
CA SER A 56 6.48 29.68 -5.54
C SER A 56 5.58 30.49 -6.44
N THR A 57 4.37 29.97 -6.67
CA THR A 57 3.23 30.80 -7.05
C THR A 57 2.14 30.63 -6.00
N ASP A 58 2.35 31.23 -4.84
CA ASP A 58 1.24 31.65 -4.02
C ASP A 58 1.61 32.87 -3.18
N LYS A 59 0.89 33.95 -3.49
CA LYS A 59 0.90 35.16 -2.70
C LYS A 59 -0.02 34.95 -1.51
N GLY A 60 0.55 34.74 -0.30
CA GLY A 60 -0.16 35.00 0.92
C GLY A 60 -0.66 33.80 1.70
N ASN A 61 0.23 32.98 2.18
CA ASN A 61 0.19 32.48 3.55
C ASN A 61 1.47 31.69 3.88
N SER A 62 2.47 32.34 4.43
CA SER A 62 3.78 31.76 4.72
C SER A 62 3.81 30.85 5.96
N SER A 63 2.74 30.07 6.20
CA SER A 63 2.60 29.22 7.39
C SER A 63 2.13 27.79 7.09
N LEU A 64 2.12 27.30 5.85
CA LEU A 64 1.39 26.08 5.52
C LEU A 64 2.24 24.86 5.07
N SER A 65 3.56 24.93 5.09
CA SER A 65 4.32 23.68 4.97
C SER A 65 4.38 22.99 6.33
N PRO A 66 3.88 21.74 6.45
CA PRO A 66 3.90 21.06 7.73
C PRO A 66 5.34 20.83 8.19
N LYS A 67 5.58 21.11 9.47
CA LYS A 67 6.89 20.91 10.13
C LYS A 67 7.37 19.46 10.05
N TYR A 68 6.45 18.52 9.85
CA TYR A 68 6.71 17.09 9.93
C TYR A 68 6.28 16.38 8.65
N ASN A 69 6.88 15.20 8.40
CA ASN A 69 6.45 14.31 7.33
C ASN A 69 5.08 13.67 7.66
N ILE A 70 4.44 13.08 6.65
CA ILE A 70 3.09 12.50 6.76
C ILE A 70 2.95 11.47 7.89
N PHE A 71 3.98 10.68 8.19
CA PHE A 71 3.93 9.68 9.26
C PHE A 71 3.81 10.32 10.63
N ARG A 72 4.60 11.36 10.87
CA ARG A 72 4.57 12.08 12.13
C ARG A 72 3.31 12.91 12.25
N SER A 73 2.89 13.56 11.17
CA SER A 73 1.62 14.30 11.15
C SER A 73 0.43 13.38 11.46
N ALA A 74 0.41 12.18 10.86
CA ALA A 74 -0.61 11.17 11.16
C ALA A 74 -0.55 10.67 12.63
N GLY A 75 0.64 10.59 13.20
CA GLY A 75 0.84 10.14 14.58
C GLY A 75 0.66 11.22 15.65
N THR A 76 0.62 12.50 15.29
CA THR A 76 0.45 13.63 16.22
C THR A 76 -0.96 14.24 16.18
N GLY A 77 -1.84 13.75 15.33
CA GLY A 77 -3.21 14.26 15.21
C GLY A 77 -3.34 15.49 14.31
N ASP A 78 -2.27 15.86 13.57
CA ASP A 78 -2.28 17.03 12.69
C ASP A 78 -2.94 16.69 11.35
N ILE A 79 -4.27 16.76 11.33
CA ILE A 79 -5.06 16.41 10.14
C ILE A 79 -4.82 17.39 8.98
N ASP A 80 -4.57 18.67 9.27
CA ASP A 80 -4.32 19.65 8.22
C ASP A 80 -2.97 19.39 7.53
N ALA A 81 -1.95 19.02 8.31
CA ALA A 81 -0.69 18.56 7.75
C ALA A 81 -0.84 17.27 6.93
N VAL A 82 -1.67 16.32 7.34
CA VAL A 82 -1.96 15.11 6.56
C VAL A 82 -2.64 15.48 5.24
N LYS A 83 -3.65 16.34 5.26
CA LYS A 83 -4.33 16.85 4.06
C LYS A 83 -3.37 17.55 3.12
N TYR A 84 -2.49 18.40 3.66
CA TYR A 84 -1.45 19.08 2.88
C TYR A 84 -0.52 18.09 2.18
N HIS A 85 -0.03 17.07 2.87
CA HIS A 85 0.84 16.06 2.27
C HIS A 85 0.15 15.31 1.13
N LEU A 86 -1.11 14.93 1.30
CA LEU A 86 -1.87 14.24 0.27
C LEU A 86 -2.16 15.14 -0.93
N ALA A 87 -2.48 16.42 -0.72
CA ALA A 87 -2.65 17.41 -1.78
C ALA A 87 -1.35 17.63 -2.58
N ASN A 88 -0.18 17.47 -1.95
CA ASN A 88 1.13 17.53 -2.58
C ASN A 88 1.62 16.16 -3.09
N GLN A 89 0.70 15.27 -3.44
CA GLN A 89 0.96 13.98 -4.11
C GLN A 89 1.78 12.97 -3.30
N VAL A 90 1.89 13.12 -1.98
CA VAL A 90 2.43 12.06 -1.14
C VAL A 90 1.46 10.88 -1.21
N LYS A 91 1.98 9.70 -1.58
CA LYS A 91 1.16 8.50 -1.68
C LYS A 91 0.56 8.13 -0.32
N LEU A 92 -0.74 7.84 -0.32
CA LEU A 92 -1.53 7.52 0.87
C LEU A 92 -0.95 6.32 1.65
N ASP A 93 -0.48 5.32 0.91
CA ASP A 93 0.05 4.05 1.43
C ASP A 93 1.58 3.98 1.44
N THR A 94 2.23 5.14 1.44
CA THR A 94 3.70 5.18 1.62
C THR A 94 4.10 4.52 2.94
N GLN A 95 5.25 3.84 2.94
CA GLN A 95 5.75 3.15 4.14
C GLN A 95 7.03 3.79 4.66
N ASP A 96 7.14 3.90 5.97
CA ASP A 96 8.36 4.35 6.64
C ASP A 96 9.45 3.24 6.68
N LYS A 97 10.60 3.56 7.27
CA LYS A 97 11.70 2.59 7.45
C LYS A 97 11.31 1.33 8.23
N THR A 98 10.21 1.35 8.95
CA THR A 98 9.69 0.20 9.73
C THR A 98 8.54 -0.52 9.02
N GLY A 99 8.17 -0.08 7.81
CA GLY A 99 7.08 -0.60 7.01
C GLY A 99 5.71 -0.08 7.42
N LYS A 100 5.64 0.93 8.30
CA LYS A 100 4.35 1.49 8.72
C LYS A 100 3.85 2.55 7.77
N THR A 101 2.57 2.48 7.42
CA THR A 101 1.84 3.49 6.68
C THR A 101 1.37 4.64 7.59
N PRO A 102 0.96 5.79 7.05
CA PRO A 102 0.30 6.84 7.83
C PRO A 102 -0.91 6.32 8.62
N LEU A 103 -1.70 5.41 8.02
CA LEU A 103 -2.83 4.74 8.68
C LEU A 103 -2.38 3.97 9.93
N LEU A 104 -1.30 3.19 9.84
CA LEU A 104 -0.75 2.47 10.99
C LEU A 104 -0.25 3.41 12.10
N TRP A 105 0.34 4.55 11.73
CA TRP A 105 0.76 5.57 12.68
C TRP A 105 -0.43 6.20 13.39
N ALA A 106 -1.48 6.59 12.67
CA ALA A 106 -2.70 7.16 13.23
C ALA A 106 -3.39 6.20 14.21
N ILE A 107 -3.55 4.92 13.83
CA ILE A 107 -4.16 3.90 14.72
C ILE A 107 -3.33 3.74 15.99
N ARG A 108 -2.02 3.61 15.86
CA ARG A 108 -1.11 3.41 17.00
C ARG A 108 -1.15 4.58 17.98
N SER A 109 -1.27 5.79 17.47
CA SER A 109 -1.33 7.02 18.27
C SER A 109 -2.75 7.37 18.73
N LYS A 110 -3.76 6.61 18.34
CA LYS A 110 -5.18 6.79 18.68
C LYS A 110 -5.84 8.02 18.04
N GLU A 111 -5.31 8.45 16.91
CA GLU A 111 -5.81 9.60 16.15
C GLU A 111 -6.97 9.17 15.24
N HIS A 112 -8.16 9.01 15.84
CA HIS A 112 -9.32 8.41 15.18
C HIS A 112 -9.78 9.22 13.97
N GLU A 113 -9.77 10.55 14.06
CA GLU A 113 -10.17 11.43 12.97
C GLU A 113 -9.30 11.18 11.73
N ILE A 114 -7.98 11.08 11.92
CA ILE A 114 -7.06 10.79 10.83
C ILE A 114 -7.25 9.38 10.28
N VAL A 115 -7.53 8.40 11.16
CA VAL A 115 -7.83 7.04 10.71
C VAL A 115 -9.02 7.03 9.76
N TYR A 116 -10.14 7.66 10.15
CA TYR A 116 -11.32 7.74 9.29
C TYR A 116 -11.03 8.51 8.01
N TYR A 117 -10.35 9.65 8.11
CA TYR A 117 -9.97 10.44 6.95
C TYR A 117 -9.14 9.65 5.95
N LEU A 118 -8.10 8.92 6.40
CA LEU A 118 -7.25 8.10 5.54
C LEU A 118 -8.05 6.96 4.88
N LEU A 119 -8.89 6.26 5.66
CA LEU A 119 -9.73 5.18 5.16
C LEU A 119 -10.77 5.67 4.15
N ASP A 120 -11.34 6.86 4.35
CA ASP A 120 -12.32 7.44 3.42
C ASP A 120 -11.67 7.91 2.11
N ASN A 121 -10.39 8.26 2.15
CA ASN A 121 -9.59 8.58 0.97
C ASN A 121 -8.95 7.35 0.31
N GLY A 122 -9.28 6.13 0.75
CA GLY A 122 -8.88 4.89 0.10
C GLY A 122 -7.56 4.30 0.57
N ALA A 123 -7.10 4.60 1.80
CA ALA A 123 -5.96 3.91 2.39
C ALA A 123 -6.23 2.40 2.48
N ASP A 124 -5.27 1.59 2.03
CA ASP A 124 -5.39 0.13 2.10
C ASP A 124 -5.22 -0.37 3.56
N PRO A 125 -6.28 -0.96 4.16
CA PRO A 125 -6.23 -1.47 5.52
C PRO A 125 -5.43 -2.78 5.68
N ASN A 126 -4.87 -3.33 4.58
CA ASN A 126 -4.17 -4.61 4.58
C ASN A 126 -2.64 -4.47 4.52
N ILE A 127 -2.14 -3.27 4.31
CA ILE A 127 -0.69 -3.04 4.31
C ILE A 127 -0.14 -3.21 5.72
N SER A 128 0.75 -4.19 5.88
CA SER A 128 1.37 -4.53 7.15
C SER A 128 2.74 -3.88 7.34
N ASP A 129 3.17 -3.76 8.58
CA ASP A 129 4.54 -3.39 8.91
C ASP A 129 5.53 -4.56 8.66
N LYS A 130 6.82 -4.35 8.92
CA LYS A 130 7.86 -5.41 8.76
C LYS A 130 7.64 -6.64 9.62
N LYS A 131 6.78 -6.56 10.63
CA LYS A 131 6.37 -7.71 11.48
C LYS A 131 5.07 -8.36 11.00
N LYS A 132 4.62 -8.03 9.80
CA LYS A 132 3.33 -8.47 9.23
C LYS A 132 2.11 -8.09 10.10
N VAL A 133 2.23 -7.01 10.87
CA VAL A 133 1.13 -6.51 11.71
C VAL A 133 0.34 -5.50 10.90
N THR A 134 -0.93 -5.79 10.60
CA THR A 134 -1.83 -4.93 9.84
C THR A 134 -2.54 -3.91 10.75
N PRO A 135 -3.18 -2.88 10.17
CA PRO A 135 -4.08 -1.96 10.88
C PRO A 135 -5.11 -2.67 11.75
N LEU A 136 -5.72 -3.77 11.25
CA LEU A 136 -6.71 -4.55 11.98
C LEU A 136 -6.13 -5.20 13.24
N PHE A 137 -4.91 -5.77 13.18
CA PHE A 137 -4.23 -6.31 14.37
C PHE A 137 -4.05 -5.25 15.45
N TRP A 138 -3.63 -4.03 15.06
CA TRP A 138 -3.46 -2.95 16.01
C TRP A 138 -4.77 -2.53 16.66
N ALA A 139 -5.85 -2.38 15.88
CA ALA A 139 -7.17 -2.01 16.39
C ALA A 139 -7.71 -3.06 17.38
N VAL A 140 -7.59 -4.35 17.03
CA VAL A 140 -7.99 -5.47 17.91
C VAL A 140 -7.16 -5.50 19.19
N ARG A 141 -5.84 -5.41 19.09
CA ARG A 141 -4.92 -5.44 20.24
C ARG A 141 -5.14 -4.27 21.19
N MET A 142 -5.56 -3.12 20.66
CA MET A 142 -5.86 -1.91 21.45
C MET A 142 -7.28 -1.90 22.03
N GLY A 143 -8.10 -2.91 21.76
CA GLY A 143 -9.46 -2.99 22.24
C GLY A 143 -10.36 -1.87 21.72
N ARG A 144 -10.34 -1.62 20.39
CA ARG A 144 -11.08 -0.52 19.75
C ARG A 144 -12.13 -1.05 18.78
N PRO A 145 -13.33 -1.43 19.25
CA PRO A 145 -14.37 -2.04 18.42
C PRO A 145 -14.84 -1.14 17.27
N GLU A 146 -14.83 0.20 17.47
CA GLU A 146 -15.21 1.16 16.43
C GLU A 146 -14.22 1.13 15.28
N LEU A 147 -12.89 1.13 15.57
CA LEU A 147 -11.85 1.04 14.56
C LEU A 147 -11.84 -0.32 13.86
N VAL A 148 -12.08 -1.40 14.62
CA VAL A 148 -12.21 -2.75 14.03
C VAL A 148 -13.34 -2.76 13.01
N THR A 149 -14.50 -2.22 13.38
CA THR A 149 -15.66 -2.15 12.48
C THR A 149 -15.36 -1.29 11.24
N ALA A 150 -14.73 -0.13 11.42
CA ALA A 150 -14.35 0.75 10.31
C ALA A 150 -13.39 0.06 9.33
N LEU A 151 -12.34 -0.58 9.85
CA LEU A 151 -11.37 -1.31 9.04
C LEU A 151 -12.01 -2.46 8.27
N LEU A 152 -12.86 -3.26 8.91
CA LEU A 152 -13.58 -4.35 8.27
C LEU A 152 -14.53 -3.84 7.16
N ASN A 153 -15.21 -2.74 7.38
CA ASN A 153 -16.08 -2.11 6.37
C ASN A 153 -15.27 -1.58 5.17
N LYS A 154 -13.99 -1.27 5.36
CA LYS A 154 -13.06 -0.85 4.31
C LYS A 154 -12.24 -2.02 3.72
N GLY A 155 -12.63 -3.26 4.00
CA GLY A 155 -12.04 -4.45 3.38
C GLY A 155 -10.79 -5.00 4.08
N ALA A 156 -10.64 -4.76 5.38
CA ALA A 156 -9.56 -5.41 6.13
C ALA A 156 -9.73 -6.94 6.15
N ASP A 157 -8.68 -7.66 5.77
CA ASP A 157 -8.69 -9.13 5.72
C ASP A 157 -8.39 -9.74 7.10
N ILE A 158 -9.35 -10.49 7.63
CA ILE A 158 -9.24 -11.21 8.91
C ILE A 158 -8.38 -12.48 8.84
N LYS A 159 -8.01 -12.93 7.62
CA LYS A 159 -7.25 -14.17 7.41
C LYS A 159 -5.74 -13.95 7.44
N LEU A 160 -5.30 -12.71 7.39
CA LEU A 160 -3.88 -12.36 7.46
C LEU A 160 -3.29 -12.83 8.79
N ARG A 161 -2.02 -13.22 8.73
CA ARG A 161 -1.27 -13.68 9.90
C ARG A 161 -0.02 -12.83 10.08
N ASP A 162 0.33 -12.57 11.34
CA ASP A 162 1.58 -11.90 11.68
C ASP A 162 2.82 -12.79 11.50
N PHE A 163 3.99 -12.27 11.85
CA PHE A 163 5.26 -13.03 11.76
C PHE A 163 5.32 -14.25 12.70
N GLN A 164 4.47 -14.33 13.72
CA GLN A 164 4.34 -15.47 14.64
C GLN A 164 3.30 -16.49 14.16
N GLY A 165 2.66 -16.25 13.01
CA GLY A 165 1.59 -17.07 12.47
C GLY A 165 0.24 -16.89 13.17
N LYS A 166 0.11 -15.90 14.06
CA LYS A 166 -1.13 -15.57 14.78
C LYS A 166 -2.08 -14.77 13.91
N ASP A 167 -3.36 -15.02 14.07
CA ASP A 167 -4.42 -14.23 13.44
C ASP A 167 -5.04 -13.20 14.40
N VAL A 168 -6.01 -12.44 13.92
CA VAL A 168 -6.65 -11.37 14.70
C VAL A 168 -7.40 -11.88 15.90
N PHE A 169 -7.92 -13.13 15.87
CA PHE A 169 -8.64 -13.74 17.00
C PHE A 169 -7.72 -14.04 18.16
N ASP A 170 -6.43 -14.40 17.90
CA ASP A 170 -5.43 -14.66 18.94
C ASP A 170 -5.14 -13.42 19.81
N TYR A 171 -5.42 -12.23 19.28
CA TYR A 171 -5.20 -10.96 19.97
C TYR A 171 -6.49 -10.34 20.54
N ALA A 172 -7.65 -10.84 20.14
CA ALA A 172 -8.94 -10.33 20.58
C ALA A 172 -9.24 -10.76 22.03
N LYS A 173 -9.13 -9.82 22.96
CA LYS A 173 -9.43 -10.02 24.39
C LYS A 173 -10.83 -9.54 24.76
N ASP A 174 -11.40 -8.65 23.97
CA ASP A 174 -12.71 -8.05 24.16
C ASP A 174 -13.76 -8.89 23.43
N GLU A 175 -14.80 -9.32 24.16
CA GLU A 175 -15.87 -10.14 23.58
C GLU A 175 -16.65 -9.40 22.49
N THR A 176 -16.78 -8.08 22.62
CA THR A 176 -17.41 -7.24 21.57
C THR A 176 -16.64 -7.35 20.26
N ILE A 177 -15.30 -7.29 20.33
CA ILE A 177 -14.42 -7.41 19.15
C ILE A 177 -14.52 -8.82 18.57
N VAL A 178 -14.50 -9.85 19.43
CA VAL A 178 -14.66 -11.26 19.00
C VAL A 178 -15.97 -11.43 18.24
N GLU A 179 -17.06 -10.87 18.74
CA GLU A 179 -18.38 -10.95 18.09
C GLU A 179 -18.38 -10.21 16.75
N ILE A 180 -17.78 -9.01 16.67
CA ILE A 180 -17.63 -8.26 15.40
C ILE A 180 -16.87 -9.09 14.36
N LEU A 181 -15.73 -9.68 14.75
CA LEU A 181 -14.91 -10.51 13.88
C LEU A 181 -15.66 -11.78 13.43
N ARG A 182 -16.37 -12.46 14.34
CA ARG A 182 -17.18 -13.65 14.03
C ARG A 182 -18.30 -13.31 13.04
N ARG A 183 -18.97 -12.18 13.26
CA ARG A 183 -20.05 -11.69 12.41
C ARG A 183 -19.55 -11.35 11.01
N HIS A 184 -18.38 -10.74 10.92
CA HIS A 184 -17.75 -10.44 9.63
C HIS A 184 -17.34 -11.73 8.91
N ARG A 185 -16.75 -12.71 9.61
CA ARG A 185 -16.34 -13.99 9.02
C ARG A 185 -17.50 -14.79 8.41
N LYS A 186 -18.72 -14.65 8.94
CA LYS A 186 -19.92 -15.31 8.40
C LYS A 186 -20.44 -14.70 7.09
N LYS A 187 -19.97 -13.48 6.75
CA LYS A 187 -20.39 -12.76 5.53
C LYS A 187 -19.44 -12.99 4.36
N LEU A 188 -18.28 -13.59 4.60
CA LEU A 188 -17.27 -13.95 3.59
C LEU A 188 -17.52 -15.37 3.05
#